data_afe9c19e269b9f3012c5af61ba356f58
#
_entry.id   afe9c19e269b9f3012c5af61ba356f58
#
_cell.length_a   1.000
_cell.length_b   1.000
_cell.length_c   1.000
_cell.angle_alpha   90.00
_cell.angle_beta   90.00
_cell.angle_gamma   90.00
#
_symmetry.space_group_name_H-M   'P 1'
#
loop_
_entity.id
_entity.type
_entity.pdbx_description
1 polymer ?
#
loop_
_entity_poly.entity_id
_entity_poly.type
_entity_poly.pdbx_seq_one_letter_code
_entity_poly.pdbx_strand_id
1 'polypeptide(L)'
;MKENIVDSTLGLSFINDLKPVTYDWKKKKDIDTSFDSYEEGSEERYVPQNGTDRLGFIAQDVKEALNKANVPSHLWTESKDGSQALTLTELIPTLVKAIQELSAEVEELKNDR
;
A
#
# COMPACT_ATOMS: atom_id res chain seq x y z
N MET A 1 0.05 0.04 27.17
CA MET A 1 -0.16 -0.60 25.90
C MET A 1 0.57 0.13 24.77
N LYS A 2 0.15 1.35 24.42
CA LYS A 2 0.87 2.15 23.41
C LYS A 2 1.67 3.25 24.09
N GLU A 3 2.78 3.64 23.49
CA GLU A 3 3.61 4.76 23.97
C GLU A 3 4.16 5.55 22.79
N ASN A 4 4.77 6.68 23.08
CA ASN A 4 5.33 7.59 22.06
C ASN A 4 4.28 8.01 21.03
N ILE A 5 3.10 8.38 21.53
CA ILE A 5 1.96 8.72 20.66
C ILE A 5 2.18 10.14 20.13
N VAL A 6 2.28 10.24 18.81
CA VAL A 6 2.36 11.53 18.10
C VAL A 6 1.40 11.51 16.92
N ASP A 7 1.00 12.68 16.46
CA ASP A 7 0.12 12.80 15.31
C ASP A 7 0.84 12.30 14.04
N SER A 8 0.12 11.52 13.23
CA SER A 8 0.65 11.08 11.94
C SER A 8 0.68 12.24 10.95
N THR A 9 1.72 12.27 10.13
CA THR A 9 1.84 13.23 9.03
C THR A 9 1.47 12.63 7.67
N LEU A 10 1.21 11.31 7.61
CA LEU A 10 0.76 10.68 6.37
C LEU A 10 -0.72 10.98 6.15
N GLY A 11 -1.02 11.79 5.15
CA GLY A 11 -2.37 12.23 4.85
C GLY A 11 -2.59 12.43 3.35
N LEU A 12 -3.25 13.51 2.98
CA LEU A 12 -3.71 13.77 1.62
C LEU A 12 -2.59 13.75 0.57
N SER A 13 -1.46 14.38 0.86
CA SER A 13 -0.34 14.42 -0.07
C SER A 13 0.20 13.02 -0.39
N PHE A 14 0.34 12.19 0.65
CA PHE A 14 0.75 10.80 0.47
C PHE A 14 -0.29 10.00 -0.33
N ILE A 15 -1.57 10.15 0.02
CA ILE A 15 -2.67 9.45 -0.67
C ILE A 15 -2.68 9.79 -2.16
N ASN A 16 -2.43 11.04 -2.51
CA ASN A 16 -2.40 11.48 -3.89
C ASN A 16 -1.23 10.89 -4.70
N ASP A 17 -0.21 10.37 -4.02
CA ASP A 17 0.91 9.69 -4.66
C ASP A 17 0.67 8.19 -4.86
N LEU A 18 -0.41 7.65 -4.30
CA LEU A 18 -0.77 6.24 -4.45
C LEU A 18 -1.53 6.02 -5.76
N LYS A 19 -1.37 4.83 -6.31
CA LYS A 19 -2.03 4.43 -7.55
C LYS A 19 -2.85 3.16 -7.34
N PRO A 20 -4.18 3.27 -7.17
CA PRO A 20 -5.03 2.09 -7.13
C PRO A 20 -5.00 1.37 -8.47
N VAL A 21 -4.87 0.06 -8.44
CA VAL A 21 -4.81 -0.77 -9.66
C VAL A 21 -5.66 -2.01 -9.49
N THR A 22 -6.00 -2.63 -10.61
CA THR A 22 -6.49 -4.00 -10.62
C THR A 22 -5.37 -4.91 -11.07
N TYR A 23 -5.33 -6.12 -10.56
CA TYR A 23 -4.24 -7.05 -10.87
C TYR A 23 -4.68 -8.50 -10.70
N ASP A 24 -3.88 -9.40 -11.27
CA ASP A 24 -3.97 -10.83 -11.04
C ASP A 24 -2.71 -11.26 -10.29
N TRP A 25 -2.86 -12.15 -9.31
CA TRP A 25 -1.70 -12.78 -8.70
C TRP A 25 -1.04 -13.70 -9.72
N LYS A 26 0.27 -13.67 -9.81
CA LYS A 26 1.04 -14.51 -10.73
C LYS A 26 0.87 -15.99 -10.40
N LYS A 27 0.96 -16.83 -11.41
CA LYS A 27 1.18 -18.26 -11.23
C LYS A 27 2.55 -18.46 -10.58
N LYS A 28 2.68 -19.46 -9.73
CA LYS A 28 3.93 -19.71 -8.99
C LYS A 28 5.12 -19.93 -9.92
N LYS A 29 4.90 -20.54 -11.10
CA LYS A 29 5.96 -20.73 -12.10
C LYS A 29 6.48 -19.43 -12.70
N ASP A 30 5.70 -18.35 -12.65
CA ASP A 30 6.04 -17.05 -13.24
C ASP A 30 6.63 -16.06 -12.22
N ILE A 31 6.69 -16.47 -10.95
CA ILE A 31 7.31 -15.68 -9.89
C ILE A 31 8.83 -15.73 -10.07
N ASP A 32 9.54 -14.68 -9.64
CA ASP A 32 10.99 -14.66 -9.67
C ASP A 32 11.55 -15.88 -8.93
N THR A 33 12.51 -16.54 -9.55
CA THR A 33 13.08 -17.80 -9.02
C THR A 33 13.79 -17.61 -7.68
N SER A 34 14.16 -16.38 -7.34
CA SER A 34 14.80 -16.08 -6.05
C SER A 34 13.82 -16.03 -4.89
N PHE A 35 12.52 -15.97 -5.16
CA PHE A 35 11.49 -15.90 -4.11
C PHE A 35 11.07 -17.30 -3.66
N ASP A 36 10.83 -17.43 -2.34
CA ASP A 36 10.43 -18.71 -1.74
C ASP A 36 9.12 -19.25 -2.31
N SER A 37 8.27 -18.38 -2.82
CA SER A 37 6.97 -18.75 -3.39
C SER A 37 7.05 -19.29 -4.82
N TYR A 38 8.24 -19.20 -5.46
CA TYR A 38 8.43 -19.77 -6.78
C TYR A 38 8.29 -21.31 -6.74
N GLU A 39 7.61 -21.85 -7.75
CA GLU A 39 7.48 -23.32 -7.89
C GLU A 39 7.51 -23.67 -9.37
N GLU A 40 8.55 -24.41 -9.76
CA GLU A 40 8.77 -24.77 -11.16
C GLU A 40 7.58 -25.53 -11.74
N GLY A 41 7.09 -25.06 -12.88
CA GLY A 41 6.01 -25.70 -13.61
C GLY A 41 4.62 -25.59 -12.99
N SER A 42 4.49 -24.92 -11.85
CA SER A 42 3.20 -24.79 -11.17
C SER A 42 2.29 -23.81 -11.90
N GLU A 43 1.11 -24.30 -12.29
CA GLU A 43 0.04 -23.48 -12.85
C GLU A 43 -0.81 -22.80 -11.76
N GLU A 44 -0.59 -23.15 -10.49
CA GLU A 44 -1.30 -22.54 -9.37
C GLU A 44 -0.85 -21.11 -9.17
N ARG A 45 -1.80 -20.19 -8.97
CA ARG A 45 -1.48 -18.80 -8.66
C ARG A 45 -0.99 -18.69 -7.22
N TYR A 46 -0.18 -17.66 -6.94
CA TYR A 46 0.32 -17.36 -5.59
C TYR A 46 -0.82 -17.32 -4.57
N VAL A 47 -1.96 -16.72 -4.96
CA VAL A 47 -3.21 -16.79 -4.19
C VAL A 47 -4.17 -17.64 -5.02
N PRO A 48 -4.39 -18.94 -4.67
CA PRO A 48 -5.16 -19.84 -5.52
C PRO A 48 -6.62 -19.48 -5.66
N GLN A 49 -7.27 -19.04 -4.58
CA GLN A 49 -8.67 -18.68 -4.60
C GLN A 49 -8.82 -17.17 -4.80
N ASN A 50 -9.64 -16.79 -5.80
CA ASN A 50 -9.87 -15.39 -6.11
C ASN A 50 -8.57 -14.64 -6.46
N GLY A 51 -7.65 -15.32 -7.13
CA GLY A 51 -6.33 -14.79 -7.47
C GLY A 51 -6.31 -13.84 -8.67
N THR A 52 -7.46 -13.63 -9.33
CA THR A 52 -7.58 -12.72 -10.47
C THR A 52 -8.56 -11.59 -10.17
N ASP A 53 -8.50 -10.53 -10.96
CA ASP A 53 -9.40 -9.39 -10.84
C ASP A 53 -9.39 -8.76 -9.44
N ARG A 54 -8.20 -8.65 -8.87
CA ARG A 54 -7.99 -8.06 -7.55
C ARG A 54 -7.84 -6.55 -7.66
N LEU A 55 -8.27 -5.85 -6.62
CA LEU A 55 -8.12 -4.41 -6.49
C LEU A 55 -7.13 -4.11 -5.37
N GLY A 56 -6.16 -3.27 -5.65
CA GLY A 56 -5.17 -2.93 -4.64
C GLY A 56 -4.06 -2.03 -5.18
N PHE A 57 -2.85 -2.26 -4.72
CA PHE A 57 -1.69 -1.44 -5.02
C PHE A 57 -0.50 -2.34 -5.36
N ILE A 58 0.45 -1.78 -6.10
CA ILE A 58 1.74 -2.43 -6.34
C ILE A 58 2.69 -2.03 -5.21
N ALA A 59 3.29 -3.00 -4.54
CA ALA A 59 4.11 -2.76 -3.35
C ALA A 59 5.28 -1.80 -3.62
N GLN A 60 5.96 -1.94 -4.76
CA GLN A 60 7.06 -1.08 -5.14
C GLN A 60 6.63 0.39 -5.26
N ASP A 61 5.45 0.63 -5.81
CA ASP A 61 4.89 1.99 -5.96
C ASP A 61 4.58 2.60 -4.60
N VAL A 62 4.04 1.81 -3.68
CA VAL A 62 3.76 2.26 -2.30
C VAL A 62 5.06 2.59 -1.57
N LYS A 63 6.10 1.77 -1.75
CA LYS A 63 7.42 2.04 -1.15
C LYS A 63 7.99 3.35 -1.64
N GLU A 64 7.87 3.63 -2.94
CA GLU A 64 8.32 4.89 -3.53
C GLU A 64 7.59 6.09 -2.91
N ALA A 65 6.28 5.98 -2.74
CA ALA A 65 5.47 7.03 -2.10
C ALA A 65 5.88 7.24 -0.63
N LEU A 66 6.15 6.17 0.11
CA LEU A 66 6.65 6.27 1.49
C LEU A 66 8.01 6.92 1.56
N ASN A 67 8.91 6.60 0.63
CA ASN A 67 10.23 7.22 0.56
C ASN A 67 10.13 8.73 0.31
N LYS A 68 9.23 9.14 -0.58
CA LYS A 68 8.97 10.54 -0.87
C LYS A 68 8.43 11.27 0.36
N ALA A 69 7.53 10.63 1.11
CA ALA A 69 6.97 11.19 2.34
C ALA A 69 7.98 11.22 3.49
N ASN A 70 9.03 10.38 3.39
CA ASN A 70 10.09 10.25 4.40
C ASN A 70 9.54 9.93 5.80
N VAL A 71 8.56 9.02 5.86
CA VAL A 71 7.94 8.57 7.12
C VAL A 71 8.04 7.05 7.19
N PRO A 72 8.63 6.49 8.25
CA PRO A 72 8.66 5.05 8.42
C PRO A 72 7.25 4.52 8.67
N SER A 73 6.92 3.38 8.05
CA SER A 73 5.61 2.78 8.20
C SER A 73 5.69 1.28 7.91
N HIS A 74 4.90 0.51 8.64
CA HIS A 74 4.73 -0.92 8.38
C HIS A 74 3.69 -1.20 7.29
N LEU A 75 3.20 -0.17 6.63
CA LEU A 75 2.35 -0.34 5.44
C LEU A 75 3.05 -1.20 4.39
N TRP A 76 4.36 -1.00 4.22
CA TRP A 76 5.21 -1.79 3.32
C TRP A 76 6.23 -2.57 4.14
N THR A 77 6.41 -3.84 3.80
CA THR A 77 7.41 -4.70 4.44
C THR A 77 8.11 -5.55 3.38
N GLU A 78 9.32 -6.02 3.70
CA GLU A 78 10.09 -6.89 2.82
C GLU A 78 10.55 -8.12 3.59
N SER A 79 10.38 -9.28 2.99
CA SER A 79 10.83 -10.55 3.54
C SER A 79 12.32 -10.80 3.22
N LYS A 80 12.90 -11.82 3.86
CA LYS A 80 14.32 -12.16 3.67
C LYS A 80 14.68 -12.50 2.22
N ASP A 81 13.74 -13.06 1.46
CA ASP A 81 13.94 -13.41 0.05
C ASP A 81 13.75 -12.22 -0.90
N GLY A 82 13.43 -11.04 -0.38
CA GLY A 82 13.20 -9.82 -1.17
C GLY A 82 11.76 -9.62 -1.61
N SER A 83 10.86 -10.57 -1.32
CA SER A 83 9.45 -10.38 -1.63
C SER A 83 8.85 -9.28 -0.75
N GLN A 84 7.91 -8.51 -1.31
CA GLN A 84 7.32 -7.35 -0.65
C GLN A 84 5.86 -7.59 -0.33
N ALA A 85 5.39 -6.97 0.75
CA ALA A 85 4.01 -7.08 1.18
C ALA A 85 3.49 -5.74 1.70
N LEU A 86 2.16 -5.59 1.64
CA LEU A 86 1.47 -4.40 2.14
C LEU A 86 0.52 -4.79 3.27
N THR A 87 0.48 -3.97 4.31
CA THR A 87 -0.49 -4.09 5.40
C THR A 87 -1.53 -2.98 5.22
N LEU A 88 -2.55 -3.26 4.42
CA LEU A 88 -3.50 -2.24 3.97
C LEU A 88 -4.31 -1.61 5.12
N THR A 89 -4.44 -2.29 6.25
CA THR A 89 -5.09 -1.71 7.44
C THR A 89 -4.36 -0.48 7.96
N GLU A 90 -3.06 -0.35 7.68
CA GLU A 90 -2.29 0.86 8.01
C GLU A 90 -2.74 2.08 7.19
N LEU A 91 -3.44 1.87 6.08
CA LEU A 91 -4.01 2.97 5.29
C LEU A 91 -5.25 3.59 5.94
N ILE A 92 -5.93 2.89 6.83
CA ILE A 92 -7.17 3.41 7.43
C ILE A 92 -6.93 4.74 8.15
N PRO A 93 -5.99 4.84 9.12
CA PRO A 93 -5.72 6.14 9.75
C PRO A 93 -5.16 7.17 8.77
N THR A 94 -4.41 6.75 7.77
CA THR A 94 -3.90 7.65 6.72
C THR A 94 -5.05 8.23 5.89
N LEU A 95 -6.05 7.41 5.56
CA LEU A 95 -7.24 7.88 4.85
C LEU A 95 -8.06 8.83 5.72
N VAL A 96 -8.17 8.56 7.02
CA VAL A 96 -8.84 9.47 7.96
C VAL A 96 -8.16 10.84 7.93
N LYS A 97 -6.83 10.86 8.04
CA LYS A 97 -6.05 12.10 7.98
C LYS A 97 -6.27 12.83 6.66
N ALA A 98 -6.23 12.10 5.54
CA ALA A 98 -6.43 12.68 4.20
C ALA A 98 -7.83 13.29 4.06
N ILE A 99 -8.86 12.63 4.55
CA ILE A 99 -10.23 13.14 4.52
C ILE A 99 -10.35 14.41 5.37
N GLN A 100 -9.73 14.42 6.56
CA GLN A 100 -9.74 15.59 7.43
C GLN A 100 -9.07 16.79 6.76
N GLU A 101 -7.93 16.57 6.12
CA GLU A 101 -7.21 17.62 5.39
C GLU A 101 -8.03 18.14 4.20
N LEU A 102 -8.62 17.22 3.43
CA LEU A 102 -9.46 17.59 2.29
C LEU A 102 -10.70 18.36 2.75
N SER A 103 -11.33 17.92 3.84
CA SER A 103 -12.48 18.61 4.42
C SER A 103 -12.13 20.04 4.84
N ALA A 104 -10.95 20.23 5.44
CA ALA A 104 -10.47 21.56 5.83
C ALA A 104 -10.25 22.45 4.59
N GLU A 105 -9.68 21.90 3.52
CA GLU A 105 -9.48 22.64 2.26
C GLU A 105 -10.80 23.05 1.63
N VAL A 106 -11.81 22.16 1.63
CA VAL A 106 -13.14 22.46 1.11
C VAL A 106 -13.78 23.60 1.93
N GLU A 107 -13.69 23.53 3.24
CA GLU A 107 -14.23 24.55 4.14
C GLU A 107 -13.57 25.91 3.89
N GLU A 108 -12.24 25.89 3.73
CA GLU A 108 -11.46 27.10 3.40
C GLU A 108 -11.93 27.73 2.07
N LEU A 109 -12.11 26.90 1.04
CA LEU A 109 -12.61 27.38 -0.25
C LEU A 109 -14.01 27.97 -0.17
N LYS A 110 -14.89 27.41 0.67
CA LYS A 110 -16.23 27.95 0.91
C LYS A 110 -16.18 29.33 1.57
N ASN A 111 -15.22 29.53 2.48
CA ASN A 111 -15.09 30.78 3.22
C ASN A 111 -14.48 31.89 2.38
N ASP A 112 -13.80 31.53 1.27
CA ASP A 112 -13.18 32.48 0.34
C ASP A 112 -14.16 33.09 -0.67
N ARG A 113 -15.44 32.70 -0.61
CA ARG A 113 -16.46 33.17 -1.55
C ARG A 113 -17.18 34.41 -1.06
#